data_1d1a4605689405b8323e1a59477752d6
#
_entry.id   1d1a4605689405b8323e1a59477752d6
#
_cell.length_a   1.000
_cell.length_b   1.000
_cell.length_c   1.000
_cell.angle_alpha   90.00
_cell.angle_beta   90.00
_cell.angle_gamma   90.00
#
_symmetry.space_group_name_H-M   'P 1'
#
loop_
_entity.id
_entity.type
_entity.pdbx_description
1 polymer ?
#
loop_
_entity_poly.entity_id
_entity_poly.type
_entity_poly.pdbx_seq_one_letter_code
_entity_poly.pdbx_strand_id
1 'polypeptide(L)'
;MPIEMSRERFEELVDRALDDIPDELTRLVRNVVVLVEDEPPADEPDLLGLYDGVALTDRENGFGGELPDRIMVFRNPLLDMCATEQELVDEVRITVVHEVAHHFGIDDDRLHELGYA
;
A
#
# COMPACT_ATOMS: atom_id res chain seq x y z
N MET A 1 -13.05 -8.87 17.17
CA MET A 1 -13.40 -9.81 16.10
C MET A 1 -13.06 -9.19 14.75
N PRO A 2 -12.52 -9.99 13.81
CA PRO A 2 -12.27 -9.49 12.46
C PRO A 2 -13.56 -8.97 11.83
N ILE A 3 -13.44 -7.95 11.01
CA ILE A 3 -14.59 -7.43 10.29
C ILE A 3 -14.76 -8.17 8.97
N GLU A 4 -16.00 -8.22 8.50
CA GLU A 4 -16.32 -8.78 7.19
C GLU A 4 -16.85 -7.66 6.31
N MET A 5 -16.42 -7.63 5.05
CA MET A 5 -16.95 -6.66 4.10
C MET A 5 -16.71 -7.15 2.67
N SER A 6 -17.48 -6.60 1.73
CA SER A 6 -17.29 -6.89 0.33
C SER A 6 -15.99 -6.28 -0.18
N ARG A 7 -15.48 -6.80 -1.29
CA ARG A 7 -14.31 -6.23 -1.95
C ARG A 7 -14.55 -4.77 -2.35
N GLU A 8 -15.73 -4.46 -2.83
CA GLU A 8 -16.10 -3.09 -3.24
C GLU A 8 -16.00 -2.12 -2.08
N ARG A 9 -16.53 -2.51 -0.91
CA ARG A 9 -16.42 -1.66 0.28
C ARG A 9 -14.98 -1.51 0.73
N PHE A 10 -14.21 -2.60 0.68
CA PHE A 10 -12.79 -2.55 1.01
C PHE A 10 -12.05 -1.56 0.10
N GLU A 11 -12.31 -1.60 -1.20
CA GLU A 11 -11.69 -0.68 -2.15
C GLU A 11 -12.06 0.78 -1.88
N GLU A 12 -13.30 1.06 -1.47
CA GLU A 12 -13.70 2.40 -1.05
C GLU A 12 -12.89 2.89 0.14
N LEU A 13 -12.65 2.02 1.11
CA LEU A 13 -11.86 2.37 2.30
C LEU A 13 -10.38 2.55 1.97
N VAL A 14 -9.87 1.78 1.02
CA VAL A 14 -8.50 1.98 0.51
C VAL A 14 -8.37 3.37 -0.12
N ASP A 15 -9.30 3.76 -0.98
CA ASP A 15 -9.30 5.08 -1.59
C ASP A 15 -9.33 6.19 -0.53
N ARG A 16 -10.13 6.02 0.50
CA ARG A 16 -10.21 6.96 1.61
C ARG A 16 -8.88 7.06 2.37
N ALA A 17 -8.23 5.92 2.60
CA ALA A 17 -6.93 5.89 3.26
C ALA A 17 -5.86 6.64 2.43
N LEU A 18 -5.89 6.47 1.11
CA LEU A 18 -4.93 7.12 0.22
C LEU A 18 -5.08 8.64 0.22
N ASP A 19 -6.29 9.15 0.39
CA ASP A 19 -6.55 10.59 0.43
C ASP A 19 -5.88 11.28 1.64
N ASP A 20 -5.58 10.52 2.68
CA ASP A 20 -4.98 11.03 3.92
C ASP A 20 -3.44 10.90 3.96
N ILE A 21 -2.82 10.42 2.89
CA ILE A 21 -1.36 10.29 2.84
C ILE A 21 -0.72 11.68 2.69
N PRO A 22 0.35 11.98 3.46
CA PRO A 22 1.03 13.28 3.36
C PRO A 22 1.52 13.60 1.95
N ASP A 23 1.39 14.84 1.53
CA ASP A 23 1.80 15.32 0.20
C ASP A 23 3.26 15.02 -0.12
N GLU A 24 4.14 15.04 0.89
CA GLU A 24 5.55 14.72 0.70
C GLU A 24 5.74 13.31 0.15
N LEU A 25 4.89 12.38 0.57
CA LEU A 25 4.94 11.00 0.09
C LEU A 25 4.20 10.83 -1.23
N THR A 26 3.08 11.51 -1.42
CA THR A 26 2.33 11.40 -2.68
C THR A 26 3.10 11.92 -3.87
N ARG A 27 4.03 12.85 -3.66
CA ARG A 27 4.92 13.33 -4.74
C ARG A 27 5.84 12.26 -5.27
N LEU A 28 6.19 11.27 -4.44
CA LEU A 28 7.08 10.18 -4.83
C LEU A 28 6.37 9.12 -5.67
N VAL A 29 5.06 9.03 -5.57
CA VAL A 29 4.28 7.94 -6.16
C VAL A 29 3.47 8.38 -7.38
N ARG A 30 4.01 9.28 -8.19
CA ARG A 30 3.31 9.82 -9.37
C ARG A 30 2.91 8.77 -10.39
N ASN A 31 3.67 7.72 -10.48
CA ASN A 31 3.41 6.64 -11.44
C ASN A 31 3.28 5.31 -10.70
N VAL A 32 2.35 5.29 -9.73
CA VAL A 32 2.08 4.10 -8.92
C VAL A 32 0.57 3.87 -8.88
N VAL A 33 0.16 2.62 -9.03
CA VAL A 33 -1.24 2.23 -8.82
C VAL A 33 -1.32 1.36 -7.57
N VAL A 34 -2.44 1.47 -6.86
CA VAL A 34 -2.71 0.64 -5.70
C VAL A 34 -3.77 -0.39 -6.08
N LEU A 35 -3.44 -1.66 -5.90
CA LEU A 35 -4.30 -2.77 -6.24
C LEU A 35 -4.68 -3.57 -5.00
N VAL A 36 -5.89 -4.09 -4.98
CA VAL A 36 -6.38 -4.94 -3.90
C VAL A 36 -6.30 -6.40 -4.34
N GLU A 37 -5.61 -7.21 -3.55
CA GLU A 37 -5.57 -8.65 -3.71
C GLU A 37 -6.13 -9.29 -2.45
N ASP A 38 -6.74 -10.47 -2.56
CA ASP A 38 -7.34 -11.12 -1.40
C ASP A 38 -6.29 -11.73 -0.47
N GLU A 39 -5.27 -12.36 -1.05
CA GLU A 39 -4.25 -13.07 -0.28
C GLU A 39 -2.85 -12.65 -0.68
N PRO A 40 -1.91 -12.59 0.28
CA PRO A 40 -0.50 -12.39 -0.02
C PRO A 40 0.14 -13.65 -0.62
N PRO A 41 1.41 -13.57 -1.06
CA PRO A 41 2.13 -14.75 -1.50
C PRO A 41 2.13 -15.85 -0.43
N ALA A 42 2.08 -17.11 -0.85
CA ALA A 42 1.97 -18.25 0.07
C ALA A 42 3.13 -18.36 1.06
N ASP A 43 4.32 -17.89 0.68
CA ASP A 43 5.50 -17.90 1.53
C ASP A 43 5.55 -16.72 2.52
N GLU A 44 4.63 -15.75 2.39
CA GLU A 44 4.54 -14.59 3.28
C GLU A 44 3.08 -14.33 3.67
N PRO A 45 2.44 -15.27 4.40
CA PRO A 45 1.00 -15.21 4.65
C PRO A 45 0.53 -14.05 5.54
N ASP A 46 1.45 -13.43 6.27
CA ASP A 46 1.10 -12.31 7.16
C ASP A 46 1.37 -10.93 6.55
N LEU A 47 1.80 -10.91 5.29
CA LEU A 47 2.12 -9.65 4.62
C LEU A 47 0.84 -8.84 4.38
N LEU A 48 0.87 -7.56 4.77
CA LEU A 48 -0.27 -6.66 4.62
C LEU A 48 -0.27 -5.91 3.29
N GLY A 49 0.91 -5.66 2.74
CA GLY A 49 1.08 -4.97 1.47
C GLY A 49 2.45 -5.22 0.87
N LEU A 50 2.61 -4.89 -0.40
CA LEU A 50 3.87 -5.11 -1.12
C LEU A 50 4.03 -4.07 -2.22
N TYR A 51 5.20 -3.41 -2.27
CA TYR A 51 5.56 -2.54 -3.38
C TYR A 51 6.25 -3.39 -4.46
N ASP A 52 5.69 -3.34 -5.66
CA ASP A 52 6.21 -4.09 -6.81
C ASP A 52 6.54 -3.11 -7.93
N GLY A 53 7.83 -2.79 -8.04
CA GLY A 53 8.31 -1.83 -9.05
C GLY A 53 8.60 -2.51 -10.39
N VAL A 54 8.46 -1.74 -11.47
CA VAL A 54 8.83 -2.20 -12.81
C VAL A 54 10.36 -2.17 -12.93
N ALA A 55 10.97 -3.27 -13.37
CA ALA A 55 12.41 -3.36 -13.50
C ALA A 55 12.94 -2.35 -14.54
N LEU A 56 14.12 -1.75 -14.25
CA LEU A 56 14.74 -0.79 -15.16
C LEU A 56 15.00 -1.39 -16.53
N THR A 57 15.37 -2.66 -16.59
CA THR A 57 15.61 -3.36 -17.86
C THR A 57 14.36 -3.40 -18.72
N ASP A 58 13.19 -3.59 -18.12
CA ASP A 58 11.93 -3.57 -18.85
C ASP A 58 11.61 -2.18 -19.38
N ARG A 59 11.93 -1.14 -18.61
CA ARG A 59 11.76 0.24 -19.04
C ARG A 59 12.69 0.61 -20.18
N GLU A 60 13.94 0.17 -20.11
CA GLU A 60 14.95 0.42 -21.16
C GLU A 60 14.58 -0.25 -22.46
N ASN A 61 13.89 -1.38 -22.43
CA ASN A 61 13.44 -2.09 -23.61
C ASN A 61 12.15 -1.51 -24.21
N GLY A 62 11.67 -0.40 -23.67
CA GLY A 62 10.49 0.28 -24.18
C GLY A 62 9.17 -0.28 -23.69
N PHE A 63 9.19 -1.33 -22.87
CA PHE A 63 7.97 -1.94 -22.34
C PHE A 63 7.51 -1.34 -21.02
N GLY A 64 8.44 -0.77 -20.27
CA GLY A 64 8.16 -0.31 -18.93
C GLY A 64 8.12 1.20 -18.73
N GLY A 65 8.39 2.00 -19.77
CA GLY A 65 8.48 3.45 -19.65
C GLY A 65 7.21 4.10 -19.13
N GLU A 66 6.05 3.57 -19.53
CA GLU A 66 4.74 4.09 -19.14
C GLU A 66 3.99 3.19 -18.18
N LEU A 67 4.55 2.01 -17.85
CA LEU A 67 3.91 1.11 -16.89
C LEU A 67 4.12 1.63 -15.48
N PRO A 68 3.05 1.74 -14.69
CA PRO A 68 3.18 2.18 -13.32
C PRO A 68 3.77 1.08 -12.43
N ASP A 69 4.47 1.50 -11.37
CA ASP A 69 4.75 0.59 -10.26
C ASP A 69 3.44 0.25 -9.57
N ARG A 70 3.43 -0.83 -8.81
CA ARG A 70 2.22 -1.30 -8.13
C ARG A 70 2.47 -1.44 -6.65
N ILE A 71 1.49 -1.02 -5.85
CA ILE A 71 1.44 -1.36 -4.44
C ILE A 71 0.24 -2.27 -4.28
N MET A 72 0.47 -3.49 -3.81
CA MET A 72 -0.61 -4.43 -3.53
C MET A 72 -0.98 -4.35 -2.06
N VAL A 73 -2.27 -4.34 -1.79
CA VAL A 73 -2.82 -4.32 -0.44
C VAL A 73 -3.61 -5.62 -0.27
N PHE A 74 -3.29 -6.40 0.77
CA PHE A 74 -3.86 -7.74 0.94
C PHE A 74 -5.05 -7.71 1.87
N ARG A 75 -6.23 -7.96 1.29
CA ARG A 75 -7.52 -7.77 1.96
C ARG A 75 -7.70 -8.67 3.19
N ASN A 76 -7.48 -9.97 3.05
CA ASN A 76 -7.78 -10.89 4.15
C ASN A 76 -6.91 -10.68 5.39
N PRO A 77 -5.57 -10.55 5.28
CA PRO A 77 -4.77 -10.23 6.45
C PRO A 77 -5.17 -8.92 7.14
N LEU A 78 -5.49 -7.89 6.36
CA LEU A 78 -5.92 -6.61 6.92
C LEU A 78 -7.25 -6.72 7.65
N LEU A 79 -8.22 -7.43 7.07
CA LEU A 79 -9.52 -7.65 7.72
C LEU A 79 -9.38 -8.45 9.01
N ASP A 80 -8.46 -9.42 9.03
CA ASP A 80 -8.24 -10.27 10.20
C ASP A 80 -7.71 -9.47 11.40
N MET A 81 -6.95 -8.41 11.17
CA MET A 81 -6.36 -7.64 12.26
C MET A 81 -7.20 -6.45 12.71
N CYS A 82 -8.27 -6.12 11.99
CA CYS A 82 -9.09 -4.94 12.30
C CYS A 82 -10.45 -5.34 12.84
N ALA A 83 -10.96 -4.53 13.78
CA ALA A 83 -12.30 -4.72 14.35
C ALA A 83 -13.30 -3.70 13.81
N THR A 84 -12.83 -2.57 13.28
CA THR A 84 -13.68 -1.50 12.77
C THR A 84 -13.21 -1.00 11.41
N GLU A 85 -14.09 -0.32 10.68
CA GLU A 85 -13.72 0.29 9.41
C GLU A 85 -12.66 1.38 9.59
N GLN A 86 -12.73 2.14 10.68
CA GLN A 86 -11.74 3.18 10.96
C GLN A 86 -10.35 2.58 11.19
N GLU A 87 -10.27 1.48 11.94
CA GLU A 87 -9.01 0.76 12.12
C GLU A 87 -8.46 0.29 10.78
N LEU A 88 -9.32 -0.20 9.90
CA LEU A 88 -8.92 -0.65 8.57
C LEU A 88 -8.35 0.51 7.74
N VAL A 89 -9.01 1.65 7.72
CA VAL A 89 -8.52 2.85 7.01
C VAL A 89 -7.14 3.23 7.54
N ASP A 90 -6.95 3.25 8.84
CA ASP A 90 -5.67 3.60 9.46
C ASP A 90 -4.58 2.59 9.09
N GLU A 91 -4.89 1.29 9.14
CA GLU A 91 -3.90 0.25 8.81
C GLU A 91 -3.53 0.23 7.33
N VAL A 92 -4.48 0.47 6.44
CA VAL A 92 -4.20 0.57 5.01
C VAL A 92 -3.25 1.75 4.76
N ARG A 93 -3.54 2.91 5.36
CA ARG A 93 -2.69 4.09 5.21
C ARG A 93 -1.28 3.82 5.70
N ILE A 94 -1.15 3.25 6.90
CA ILE A 94 0.15 2.90 7.49
C ILE A 94 0.90 1.92 6.59
N THR A 95 0.23 0.90 6.07
CA THR A 95 0.83 -0.11 5.19
C THR A 95 1.37 0.54 3.91
N VAL A 96 0.57 1.37 3.25
CA VAL A 96 0.98 2.04 2.01
C VAL A 96 2.15 2.99 2.27
N VAL A 97 2.09 3.78 3.33
CA VAL A 97 3.15 4.72 3.70
C VAL A 97 4.46 3.99 3.94
N HIS A 98 4.43 2.87 4.68
CA HIS A 98 5.64 2.10 4.96
C HIS A 98 6.25 1.47 3.71
N GLU A 99 5.41 0.97 2.79
CA GLU A 99 5.90 0.39 1.54
C GLU A 99 6.54 1.45 0.63
N VAL A 100 5.93 2.62 0.54
CA VAL A 100 6.50 3.75 -0.20
C VAL A 100 7.83 4.17 0.43
N ALA A 101 7.86 4.31 1.74
CA ALA A 101 9.06 4.74 2.46
C ALA A 101 10.22 3.78 2.24
N HIS A 102 9.98 2.47 2.35
CA HIS A 102 11.02 1.47 2.13
C HIS A 102 11.55 1.52 0.70
N HIS A 103 10.66 1.64 -0.28
CA HIS A 103 11.07 1.67 -1.68
C HIS A 103 11.91 2.91 -2.02
N PHE A 104 11.58 4.07 -1.47
CA PHE A 104 12.27 5.33 -1.76
C PHE A 104 13.33 5.69 -0.73
N GLY A 105 13.64 4.78 0.20
CA GLY A 105 14.74 4.97 1.15
C GLY A 105 14.48 6.03 2.22
N ILE A 106 13.22 6.26 2.55
CA ILE A 106 12.87 7.18 3.65
C ILE A 106 13.10 6.46 4.98
N ASP A 107 13.89 7.05 5.86
CA ASP A 107 14.23 6.43 7.12
C ASP A 107 13.14 6.60 8.19
N ASP A 108 13.30 5.86 9.29
CA ASP A 108 12.33 5.86 10.38
C ASP A 108 12.22 7.23 11.07
N ASP A 109 13.32 7.97 11.17
CA ASP A 109 13.29 9.31 11.76
C ASP A 109 12.37 10.24 10.98
N ARG A 110 12.45 10.17 9.64
CA ARG A 110 11.60 10.98 8.79
C ARG A 110 10.14 10.53 8.88
N LEU A 111 9.90 9.21 8.92
CA LEU A 111 8.56 8.68 9.11
C LEU A 111 7.97 9.12 10.43
N HIS A 112 8.78 9.16 11.48
CA HIS A 112 8.34 9.65 12.78
C HIS A 112 7.90 11.11 12.73
N GLU A 113 8.67 11.96 12.05
CA GLU A 113 8.32 13.36 11.84
C GLU A 113 6.97 13.51 11.11
N LEU A 114 6.67 12.59 10.20
CA LEU A 114 5.41 12.57 9.46
C LEU A 114 4.26 11.92 10.23
N GLY A 115 4.53 11.36 11.40
CA GLY A 115 3.52 10.72 12.23
C GLY A 115 3.29 9.23 11.98
N TYR A 116 4.23 8.54 11.35
CA TYR A 116 4.06 7.14 10.93
C TYR A 116 5.08 6.15 11.53
N ALA A 117 5.90 6.57 12.44
CA ALA A 117 6.84 5.66 13.08
C ALA A 117 6.31 5.12 14.40
#